data_ea00317fbf187b5c2345045cccbcc6a9
#
_entry.id   ea00317fbf187b5c2345045cccbcc6a9
#
_cell.length_a   1.000
_cell.length_b   1.000
_cell.length_c   1.000
_cell.angle_alpha   90.00
_cell.angle_beta   90.00
_cell.angle_gamma   90.00
#
_symmetry.space_group_name_H-M   'P 1'
#
loop_
_entity.id
_entity.type
_entity.pdbx_description
1 polymer ?
#
loop_
_entity_poly.entity_id
_entity_poly.type
_entity_poly.pdbx_seq_one_letter_code
_entity_poly.pdbx_strand_id
1 'polypeptide(L)'
;VTVEYRIDPARTAEFVAAMRHLRQIRRRDGAFMWELFHDVEAQGRMVESFMVESWIEHLRQHERVTVADRAVSEMIRAFHIGGEPPKVTHLVAAER
;
A
#
# COMPACT_ATOMS: atom_id res chain seq x y z
N VAL A 1 -3.36 -1.18 8.61
CA VAL A 1 -2.27 -0.47 7.94
C VAL A 1 -2.84 0.39 6.83
N THR A 2 -2.39 1.62 6.75
CA THR A 2 -2.69 2.50 5.62
C THR A 2 -1.40 3.01 5.00
N VAL A 3 -1.40 3.17 3.68
CA VAL A 3 -0.29 3.76 2.94
C VAL A 3 -0.84 4.85 2.05
N GLU A 4 -0.34 6.06 2.21
CA GLU A 4 -0.76 7.22 1.43
C GLU A 4 0.23 7.51 0.32
N TYR A 5 -0.28 7.59 -0.91
CA TYR A 5 0.49 7.91 -2.09
C TYR A 5 0.01 9.22 -2.69
N ARG A 6 0.93 9.94 -3.29
CA ARG A 6 0.63 11.10 -4.11
C ARG A 6 1.08 10.79 -5.53
N ILE A 7 0.14 10.74 -6.46
CA ILE A 7 0.46 10.40 -7.85
C ILE A 7 -0.02 11.50 -8.80
N ASP A 8 0.51 11.50 -10.01
CA ASP A 8 -0.02 12.32 -11.08
C ASP A 8 -1.44 11.81 -11.42
N PRO A 9 -2.48 12.66 -11.30
CA PRO A 9 -3.86 12.23 -11.59
C PRO A 9 -4.04 11.64 -13.00
N ALA A 10 -3.25 12.06 -13.96
CA ALA A 10 -3.29 11.52 -15.33
C ALA A 10 -2.84 10.06 -15.38
N ARG A 11 -2.16 9.57 -14.36
CA ARG A 11 -1.65 8.20 -14.29
C ARG A 11 -2.45 7.31 -13.34
N THR A 12 -3.63 7.74 -12.93
CA THR A 12 -4.46 6.99 -11.97
C THR A 12 -4.76 5.56 -12.45
N ALA A 13 -5.16 5.39 -13.70
CA ALA A 13 -5.48 4.06 -14.24
C ALA A 13 -4.27 3.12 -14.23
N GLU A 14 -3.10 3.63 -14.57
CA GLU A 14 -1.85 2.86 -14.52
C GLU A 14 -1.50 2.47 -13.08
N PHE A 15 -1.64 3.41 -12.15
CA PHE A 15 -1.38 3.17 -10.74
C PHE A 15 -2.31 2.10 -10.18
N VAL A 16 -3.61 2.19 -10.45
CA VAL A 16 -4.60 1.21 -9.99
C VAL A 16 -4.26 -0.19 -10.52
N ALA A 17 -3.88 -0.28 -11.80
CA ALA A 17 -3.47 -1.55 -12.39
C ALA A 17 -2.21 -2.12 -11.72
N ALA A 18 -1.22 -1.28 -11.46
CA ALA A 18 -0.01 -1.68 -10.76
C ALA A 18 -0.29 -2.15 -9.34
N MET A 19 -1.21 -1.49 -8.63
CA MET A 19 -1.58 -1.83 -7.26
C MET A 19 -2.24 -3.21 -7.14
N ARG A 20 -2.78 -3.77 -8.23
CA ARG A 20 -3.31 -5.14 -8.21
C ARG A 20 -2.21 -6.16 -7.91
N HIS A 21 -1.00 -5.92 -8.37
CA HIS A 21 0.15 -6.78 -8.05
C HIS A 21 0.50 -6.69 -6.56
N LEU A 22 0.50 -5.48 -6.02
CA LEU A 22 0.77 -5.27 -4.60
C LEU A 22 -0.32 -5.92 -3.73
N ARG A 23 -1.58 -5.84 -4.15
CA ARG A 23 -2.70 -6.52 -3.47
C ARG A 23 -2.43 -8.02 -3.32
N GLN A 24 -1.97 -8.68 -4.37
CA GLN A 24 -1.64 -10.11 -4.32
C GLN A 24 -0.54 -10.39 -3.30
N ILE A 25 0.50 -9.56 -3.28
CA ILE A 25 1.59 -9.69 -2.32
C ILE A 25 1.08 -9.51 -0.88
N ARG A 26 0.26 -8.47 -0.64
CA ARG A 26 -0.34 -8.23 0.67
C ARG A 26 -1.15 -9.42 1.15
N ARG A 27 -1.99 -9.97 0.26
CA ARG A 27 -2.84 -11.14 0.57
C ARG A 27 -2.02 -12.38 0.86
N ARG A 28 -1.00 -12.64 0.07
CA ARG A 28 -0.08 -13.75 0.30
C ARG A 28 0.55 -13.65 1.68
N ASP A 29 0.86 -12.44 2.11
CA ASP A 29 1.50 -12.15 3.38
C ASP A 29 0.50 -12.01 4.54
N GLY A 30 -0.75 -12.37 4.34
CA GLY A 30 -1.75 -12.44 5.39
C GLY A 30 -2.68 -11.24 5.53
N ALA A 31 -2.59 -10.26 4.65
CA ALA A 31 -3.50 -9.12 4.69
C ALA A 31 -4.92 -9.53 4.22
N PHE A 32 -5.91 -8.93 4.86
CA PHE A 32 -7.31 -9.09 4.47
C PHE A 32 -7.98 -7.71 4.47
N MET A 33 -9.19 -7.65 3.92
CA MET A 33 -9.92 -6.38 3.76
C MET A 33 -9.09 -5.32 3.05
N TRP A 34 -8.36 -5.73 2.03
CA TRP A 34 -7.54 -4.82 1.24
C TRP A 34 -8.43 -3.94 0.36
N GLU A 35 -8.16 -2.63 0.40
CA GLU A 35 -8.87 -1.66 -0.42
C GLU A 35 -7.94 -0.54 -0.87
N LEU A 36 -8.19 -0.03 -2.05
CA LEU A 36 -7.51 1.15 -2.56
C LEU A 36 -8.54 2.25 -2.76
N PHE A 37 -8.32 3.37 -2.10
CA PHE A 37 -9.21 4.53 -2.17
C PHE A 37 -8.54 5.67 -2.92
N HIS A 38 -9.33 6.45 -3.65
CA HIS A 38 -8.88 7.75 -4.11
C HIS A 38 -9.60 8.83 -3.30
N ASP A 39 -8.89 9.91 -3.00
CA ASP A 39 -9.46 11.04 -2.27
C ASP A 39 -10.29 11.88 -3.24
N VAL A 40 -11.57 12.01 -2.98
CA VAL A 40 -12.47 12.75 -3.86
C VAL A 40 -12.26 14.27 -3.81
N GLU A 41 -11.59 14.76 -2.77
CA GLU A 41 -11.32 16.19 -2.57
C GLU A 41 -9.91 16.58 -2.98
N ALA A 42 -8.99 15.63 -3.02
CA ALA A 42 -7.59 15.88 -3.36
C ALA A 42 -7.14 14.95 -4.47
N GLN A 43 -7.20 15.43 -5.71
CA GLN A 43 -6.75 14.66 -6.87
C GLN A 43 -5.30 14.20 -6.70
N GLY A 44 -5.06 12.94 -7.05
CA GLY A 44 -3.74 12.35 -6.94
C GLY A 44 -3.40 11.79 -5.57
N ARG A 45 -4.25 11.98 -4.56
CA ARG A 45 -4.07 11.32 -3.28
C ARG A 45 -4.77 9.98 -3.29
N MET A 46 -3.99 8.92 -3.12
CA MET A 46 -4.47 7.54 -3.08
C MET A 46 -4.12 6.93 -1.73
N VAL A 47 -5.03 6.13 -1.19
CA VAL A 47 -4.81 5.47 0.11
C VAL A 47 -5.05 3.98 -0.05
N GLU A 48 -4.02 3.20 0.23
CA GLU A 48 -4.12 1.75 0.38
C GLU A 48 -4.45 1.45 1.84
N SER A 49 -5.41 0.56 2.07
CA SER A 49 -5.79 0.13 3.42
C SER A 49 -5.94 -1.37 3.46
N PHE A 50 -5.41 -1.99 4.49
CA PHE A 50 -5.60 -3.43 4.71
C PHE A 50 -5.46 -3.74 6.20
N MET A 51 -5.96 -4.91 6.56
CA MET A 51 -5.88 -5.41 7.93
C MET A 51 -4.98 -6.64 7.98
N VAL A 52 -4.33 -6.84 9.10
CA VAL A 52 -3.56 -8.05 9.42
C VAL A 52 -4.03 -8.54 10.79
N GLU A 53 -3.98 -9.86 11.01
CA GLU A 53 -4.48 -10.42 12.26
C GLU A 53 -3.59 -10.09 13.46
N SER A 54 -2.28 -9.97 13.22
CA SER A 54 -1.31 -9.81 14.31
C SER A 54 -0.22 -8.83 13.88
N TRP A 55 0.08 -7.87 14.75
CA TRP A 55 1.20 -6.97 14.58
C TRP A 55 2.53 -7.72 14.45
N ILE A 56 2.71 -8.77 15.27
CA ILE A 56 3.93 -9.58 15.25
C ILE A 56 4.08 -10.29 13.91
N GLU A 57 3.00 -10.88 13.39
CA GLU A 57 3.02 -11.52 12.07
C GLU A 57 3.32 -10.52 10.96
N HIS A 58 2.76 -9.32 11.04
CA HIS A 58 3.02 -8.27 10.07
C HIS A 58 4.51 -7.90 10.05
N LEU A 59 5.13 -7.75 11.23
CA LEU A 59 6.56 -7.48 11.33
C LEU A 59 7.40 -8.61 10.73
N ARG A 60 7.01 -9.85 10.95
CA ARG A 60 7.70 -11.01 10.36
C ARG A 60 7.61 -11.02 8.84
N GLN A 61 6.48 -10.64 8.27
CA GLN A 61 6.32 -10.57 6.82
C GLN A 61 7.22 -9.52 6.19
N HIS A 62 7.51 -8.43 6.87
CA HIS A 62 8.48 -7.43 6.40
C HIS A 62 9.87 -8.02 6.19
N GLU A 63 10.23 -9.09 6.91
CA GLU A 63 11.52 -9.76 6.79
C GLU A 63 11.58 -10.75 5.62
N ARG A 64 10.44 -11.12 5.03
CA ARG A 64 10.32 -12.13 3.98
C ARG A 64 10.17 -11.55 2.58
N VAL A 65 10.75 -10.40 2.34
CA VAL A 65 10.62 -9.72 1.04
C VAL A 65 11.49 -10.41 0.01
N THR A 66 10.88 -10.88 -1.08
CA THR A 66 11.61 -11.47 -2.21
C THR A 66 12.13 -10.39 -3.16
N VAL A 67 13.00 -10.79 -4.09
CA VAL A 67 13.48 -9.88 -5.16
C VAL A 67 12.30 -9.40 -6.01
N ALA A 68 11.36 -10.31 -6.33
CA ALA A 68 10.16 -9.95 -7.09
C ALA A 68 9.28 -8.94 -6.33
N ASP A 69 9.13 -9.12 -5.02
CA ASP A 69 8.36 -8.20 -4.17
C ASP A 69 8.98 -6.80 -4.16
N ARG A 70 10.31 -6.73 -4.11
CA ARG A 70 11.03 -5.44 -4.17
C ARG A 70 10.81 -4.74 -5.51
N ALA A 71 10.83 -5.50 -6.60
CA ALA A 71 10.59 -4.94 -7.93
C ALA A 71 9.19 -4.32 -8.02
N VAL A 72 8.17 -4.98 -7.49
CA VAL A 72 6.81 -4.44 -7.42
C VAL A 72 6.77 -3.19 -6.55
N SER A 73 7.38 -3.22 -5.37
CA SER A 73 7.42 -2.07 -4.47
C SER A 73 8.10 -0.86 -5.11
N GLU A 74 9.20 -1.07 -5.81
CA GLU A 74 9.91 -0.01 -6.53
C GLU A 74 9.07 0.56 -7.66
N MET A 75 8.37 -0.30 -8.41
CA MET A 75 7.45 0.12 -9.47
C MET A 75 6.34 1.02 -8.91
N ILE A 76 5.76 0.63 -7.78
CA ILE A 76 4.72 1.42 -7.12
C ILE A 76 5.28 2.75 -6.63
N ARG A 77 6.44 2.75 -6.00
CA ARG A 77 7.08 3.97 -5.52
C ARG A 77 7.41 4.96 -6.64
N ALA A 78 7.69 4.46 -7.82
CA ALA A 78 7.96 5.32 -8.98
C ALA A 78 6.76 6.17 -9.39
N PHE A 79 5.54 5.79 -9.02
CA PHE A 79 4.36 6.61 -9.23
C PHE A 79 4.26 7.76 -8.22
N HIS A 80 4.87 7.60 -7.05
CA HIS A 80 4.76 8.58 -5.99
C HIS A 80 5.56 9.84 -6.30
N ILE A 81 4.91 10.99 -6.19
CA ILE A 81 5.53 12.30 -6.45
C ILE A 81 5.70 13.06 -5.13
N GLY A 82 6.65 13.98 -5.12
CA GLY A 82 6.99 14.75 -3.94
C GLY A 82 8.32 14.35 -3.33
N GLY A 83 8.81 15.13 -2.37
CA GLY A 83 10.12 14.94 -1.77
C GLY A 83 10.16 13.91 -0.65
N GLU A 84 9.01 13.49 -0.15
CA GLU A 84 8.91 12.53 0.94
C GLU A 84 8.38 11.18 0.44
N PRO A 85 8.77 10.07 1.08
CA PRO A 85 8.26 8.75 0.71
C PRO A 85 6.76 8.64 1.04
N PRO A 86 6.07 7.62 0.47
CA PRO A 86 4.69 7.34 0.85
C PRO A 86 4.56 7.19 2.36
N LYS A 87 3.50 7.78 2.92
CA LYS A 87 3.28 7.75 4.36
C LYS A 87 2.62 6.44 4.77
N VAL A 88 3.28 5.67 5.60
CA VAL A 88 2.76 4.43 6.18
C VAL A 88 2.27 4.70 7.59
N THR A 89 1.04 4.28 7.89
CA THR A 89 0.46 4.40 9.23
C THR A 89 0.01 3.03 9.71
N HIS A 90 0.46 2.66 10.89
CA HIS A 90 0.06 1.43 11.54
C HIS A 90 -0.92 1.75 12.65
N LEU A 91 -2.11 1.16 12.56
CA LEU A 91 -3.19 1.40 13.51
C LEU A 91 -3.60 0.09 14.14
N VAL A 92 -3.74 0.08 15.44
CA VAL A 92 -4.24 -1.06 16.21
C VAL A 92 -5.57 -0.64 16.83
N ALA A 93 -6.56 -1.52 16.76
CA ALA A 93 -7.85 -1.23 17.36
C ALA A 93 -7.67 -0.94 18.85
N ALA A 94 -8.19 0.21 19.31
CA ALA A 94 -8.05 0.63 20.70
C ALA A 94 -8.88 -0.22 21.64
N GLU A 95 -9.93 -0.83 21.11
CA GLU A 95 -10.91 -1.56 21.91
C GLU A 95 -11.51 -2.71 21.11
N ARG A 96 -11.66 -3.84 21.75
CA ARG A 96 -12.28 -5.04 21.16
C ARG A 96 -13.14 -5.79 22.15
#